data_63a9b59741e870e57f046ef2cf06c7a6
#
_entry.id   63a9b59741e870e57f046ef2cf06c7a6
#
_cell.length_a   1.000
_cell.length_b   1.000
_cell.length_c   1.000
_cell.angle_alpha   90.00
_cell.angle_beta   90.00
_cell.angle_gamma   90.00
#
_symmetry.space_group_name_H-M   'P 1'
#
loop_
_entity.id
_entity.type
_entity.pdbx_description
1 polymer ?
#
loop_
_entity_poly.entity_id
_entity_poly.type
_entity_poly.pdbx_seq_one_letter_code
_entity_poly.pdbx_strand_id
1 'polypeptide(L)'
;MVFPEVDFASALVTDLFALERVRVDFRTEHLDDPLGLELRRLFQGLTSVMSARIEGNRTTVADVVAEARRAAATGQPAADAVREILQLEQATDYMDELAARGRLSLTHGLIRELHQLAVQGLEREGDEHPGSYRTIPVGIAGASHVPPAPGSVQADMDQLLEFANKEVPAQHQLLQIALVHHRFVWIHPFANGNGRVSRLLTYAMLNNQGYTSRSAARPLNPTAVFGADRQSYYDHLAGADSLSPEGVLAWAGYVIHGLKDDMDRVSRLAAPRFISEEVVGPSVNAALAAGELTETEADVIYAVARQGKAKAGDLEDVIKGSPSNRSHRLRRMVESGLLQKMSGPGRYVVSLYRNVLTKHVVHRLNQLDMLPAILRD
;
A
#
# COMPACT_ATOMS: atom_id res chain seq x y z
N MET A 1 23.37 2.72 -15.27
CA MET A 1 22.27 1.81 -15.71
C MET A 1 21.79 2.26 -17.09
N VAL A 2 21.39 1.32 -17.96
CA VAL A 2 20.95 1.57 -19.33
C VAL A 2 19.58 0.90 -19.52
N PHE A 3 18.67 1.53 -20.28
CA PHE A 3 17.40 0.92 -20.65
C PHE A 3 17.64 -0.17 -21.70
N PRO A 4 16.99 -1.36 -21.55
CA PRO A 4 16.99 -2.36 -22.60
C PRO A 4 16.19 -1.86 -23.83
N GLU A 5 16.55 -2.34 -25.01
CA GLU A 5 15.71 -2.13 -26.20
C GLU A 5 14.39 -2.91 -26.05
N VAL A 6 13.28 -2.26 -26.34
CA VAL A 6 11.95 -2.84 -26.23
C VAL A 6 11.35 -2.96 -27.63
N ASP A 7 10.97 -4.19 -28.03
CA ASP A 7 10.22 -4.41 -29.26
C ASP A 7 8.83 -3.75 -29.14
N PHE A 8 8.53 -2.84 -30.05
CA PHE A 8 7.25 -2.11 -30.08
C PHE A 8 6.04 -3.03 -30.25
N ALA A 9 6.19 -4.21 -30.86
CA ALA A 9 5.14 -5.21 -31.01
C ALA A 9 4.96 -6.11 -29.77
N SER A 10 5.74 -5.92 -28.71
CA SER A 10 5.70 -6.77 -27.52
C SER A 10 4.45 -6.50 -26.64
N ALA A 11 4.05 -7.50 -25.85
CA ALA A 11 3.01 -7.36 -24.83
C ALA A 11 3.35 -6.28 -23.81
N LEU A 12 4.64 -6.11 -23.49
CA LEU A 12 5.12 -5.06 -22.58
C LEU A 12 4.68 -3.65 -23.03
N VAL A 13 4.77 -3.36 -24.32
CA VAL A 13 4.35 -2.06 -24.87
C VAL A 13 2.83 -1.91 -24.76
N THR A 14 2.06 -2.96 -24.98
CA THR A 14 0.60 -2.94 -24.77
C THR A 14 0.23 -2.61 -23.34
N ASP A 15 0.91 -3.22 -22.37
CA ASP A 15 0.68 -2.99 -20.93
C ASP A 15 1.11 -1.56 -20.51
N LEU A 16 2.21 -1.06 -21.07
CA LEU A 16 2.64 0.34 -20.85
C LEU A 16 1.58 1.34 -21.32
N PHE A 17 1.01 1.15 -22.51
CA PHE A 17 -0.08 2.02 -23.00
C PHE A 17 -1.34 1.92 -22.14
N ALA A 18 -1.70 0.72 -21.67
CA ALA A 18 -2.85 0.54 -20.79
C ALA A 18 -2.68 1.28 -19.47
N LEU A 19 -1.51 1.17 -18.84
CA LEU A 19 -1.19 1.86 -17.60
C LEU A 19 -1.09 3.37 -17.76
N GLU A 20 -0.54 3.85 -18.90
CA GLU A 20 -0.47 5.29 -19.19
C GLU A 20 -1.87 5.90 -19.35
N ARG A 21 -2.80 5.20 -19.99
CA ARG A 21 -4.20 5.64 -20.09
C ARG A 21 -4.82 5.78 -18.70
N VAL A 22 -4.63 4.79 -17.84
CA VAL A 22 -5.13 4.84 -16.46
C VAL A 22 -4.53 6.00 -15.67
N ARG A 23 -3.23 6.29 -15.84
CA ARG A 23 -2.58 7.44 -15.22
C ARG A 23 -3.21 8.78 -15.63
N VAL A 24 -3.59 8.90 -16.90
CA VAL A 24 -4.30 10.11 -17.40
C VAL A 24 -5.69 10.20 -16.78
N ASP A 25 -6.43 9.09 -16.73
CA ASP A 25 -7.76 9.03 -16.14
C ASP A 25 -7.74 9.41 -14.65
N PHE A 26 -6.73 8.98 -13.90
CA PHE A 26 -6.56 9.37 -12.48
C PHE A 26 -6.38 10.88 -12.26
N ARG A 27 -5.80 11.58 -13.21
CA ARG A 27 -5.65 13.05 -13.12
C ARG A 27 -6.95 13.80 -13.36
N THR A 28 -7.92 13.15 -13.99
CA THR A 28 -9.20 13.75 -14.38
C THR A 28 -10.37 13.33 -13.48
N GLU A 29 -10.26 12.22 -12.75
CA GLU A 29 -11.29 11.77 -11.82
C GLU A 29 -11.38 12.71 -10.60
N HIS A 30 -12.59 13.12 -10.27
CA HIS A 30 -12.85 14.00 -9.13
C HIS A 30 -12.60 13.30 -7.79
N LEU A 31 -11.71 13.88 -7.03
CA LEU A 31 -11.07 13.40 -5.82
C LEU A 31 -11.91 13.56 -4.54
N ASP A 32 -13.21 13.84 -4.67
CA ASP A 32 -14.09 14.19 -3.55
C ASP A 32 -14.96 13.02 -3.05
N ASP A 33 -14.65 11.77 -3.42
CA ASP A 33 -15.33 10.60 -2.84
C ASP A 33 -14.71 10.18 -1.50
N PRO A 34 -15.35 10.52 -0.37
CA PRO A 34 -14.80 10.18 0.94
C PRO A 34 -14.71 8.67 1.20
N LEU A 35 -15.61 7.88 0.58
CA LEU A 35 -15.61 6.43 0.74
C LEU A 35 -14.46 5.78 -0.03
N GLY A 36 -14.13 6.32 -1.22
CA GLY A 36 -12.93 5.92 -1.96
C GLY A 36 -11.63 6.23 -1.19
N LEU A 37 -11.57 7.37 -0.50
CA LEU A 37 -10.43 7.70 0.37
C LEU A 37 -10.27 6.73 1.55
N GLU A 38 -11.38 6.29 2.16
CA GLU A 38 -11.34 5.29 3.23
C GLU A 38 -10.92 3.91 2.71
N LEU A 39 -11.41 3.53 1.53
CA LEU A 39 -10.97 2.29 0.87
C LEU A 39 -9.46 2.34 0.57
N ARG A 40 -8.96 3.48 0.12
CA ARG A 40 -7.52 3.68 -0.07
C ARG A 40 -6.72 3.47 1.22
N ARG A 41 -7.16 4.03 2.37
CA ARG A 41 -6.51 3.80 3.66
C ARG A 41 -6.47 2.33 4.03
N LEU A 42 -7.56 1.60 3.77
CA LEU A 42 -7.59 0.16 3.93
C LEU A 42 -6.53 -0.52 3.06
N PHE A 43 -6.47 -0.20 1.75
CA PHE A 43 -5.48 -0.79 0.84
C PHE A 43 -4.04 -0.45 1.22
N GLN A 44 -3.78 0.73 1.77
CA GLN A 44 -2.46 1.11 2.29
C GLN A 44 -2.06 0.21 3.47
N GLY A 45 -2.95 -0.02 4.42
CA GLY A 45 -2.71 -0.99 5.51
C GLY A 45 -2.51 -2.42 4.99
N LEU A 46 -3.32 -2.85 4.00
CA LEU A 46 -3.15 -4.16 3.36
C LEU A 46 -1.79 -4.28 2.65
N THR A 47 -1.29 -3.20 2.05
CA THR A 47 0.04 -3.15 1.43
C THR A 47 1.14 -3.43 2.45
N SER A 48 1.04 -2.85 3.64
CA SER A 48 2.01 -3.09 4.73
C SER A 48 1.97 -4.54 5.23
N VAL A 49 0.77 -5.11 5.37
CA VAL A 49 0.60 -6.54 5.68
C VAL A 49 1.23 -7.42 4.59
N MET A 50 0.98 -7.13 3.31
CA MET A 50 1.58 -7.88 2.20
C MET A 50 3.10 -7.79 2.20
N SER A 51 3.64 -6.60 2.41
CA SER A 51 5.09 -6.38 2.45
C SER A 51 5.76 -7.19 3.57
N ALA A 52 5.16 -7.24 4.75
CA ALA A 52 5.63 -8.06 5.85
C ALA A 52 5.46 -9.57 5.57
N ARG A 53 4.37 -9.99 4.92
CA ARG A 53 4.13 -11.40 4.54
C ARG A 53 5.12 -11.93 3.50
N ILE A 54 5.58 -11.08 2.58
CA ILE A 54 6.65 -11.45 1.63
C ILE A 54 7.91 -11.85 2.41
N GLU A 55 8.23 -11.18 3.52
CA GLU A 55 9.36 -11.50 4.41
C GLU A 55 9.06 -12.63 5.42
N GLY A 56 7.85 -13.21 5.37
CA GLY A 56 7.48 -14.37 6.20
C GLY A 56 6.70 -14.04 7.47
N ASN A 57 6.27 -12.80 7.67
CA ASN A 57 5.33 -12.44 8.71
C ASN A 57 3.96 -13.08 8.41
N ARG A 58 3.35 -13.75 9.39
CA ARG A 58 2.06 -14.46 9.21
C ARG A 58 0.88 -13.76 9.87
N THR A 59 1.08 -12.52 10.34
CA THR A 59 0.03 -11.74 10.99
C THR A 59 -1.13 -11.49 10.03
N THR A 60 -2.36 -11.75 10.49
CA THR A 60 -3.56 -11.46 9.70
C THR A 60 -3.96 -9.99 9.85
N VAL A 61 -4.80 -9.50 8.93
CA VAL A 61 -5.34 -8.13 9.03
C VAL A 61 -6.18 -7.97 10.31
N ALA A 62 -6.90 -9.03 10.71
CA ALA A 62 -7.67 -9.04 11.95
C ALA A 62 -6.78 -8.89 13.18
N ASP A 63 -5.64 -9.59 13.22
CA ASP A 63 -4.66 -9.48 14.30
C ASP A 63 -4.07 -8.07 14.39
N VAL A 64 -3.73 -7.46 13.24
CA VAL A 64 -3.22 -6.07 13.20
C VAL A 64 -4.25 -5.11 13.82
N VAL A 65 -5.52 -5.23 13.43
CA VAL A 65 -6.59 -4.36 13.95
C VAL A 65 -6.79 -4.58 15.45
N ALA A 66 -6.86 -5.85 15.90
CA ALA A 66 -7.08 -6.18 17.30
C ALA A 66 -5.92 -5.68 18.18
N GLU A 67 -4.69 -5.94 17.75
CA GLU A 67 -3.49 -5.58 18.49
C GLU A 67 -3.23 -4.07 18.51
N ALA A 68 -3.47 -3.37 17.38
CA ALA A 68 -3.38 -1.91 17.34
C ALA A 68 -4.38 -1.24 18.31
N ARG A 69 -5.61 -1.78 18.38
CA ARG A 69 -6.62 -1.31 19.36
C ARG A 69 -6.22 -1.58 20.79
N ARG A 70 -5.67 -2.78 21.07
CA ARG A 70 -5.14 -3.14 22.40
C ARG A 70 -4.04 -2.18 22.81
N ALA A 71 -3.05 -1.97 21.95
CA ALA A 71 -1.93 -1.07 22.21
C ALA A 71 -2.39 0.35 22.50
N ALA A 72 -3.34 0.88 21.71
CA ALA A 72 -3.93 2.19 21.93
C ALA A 72 -4.70 2.30 23.26
N ALA A 73 -5.42 1.25 23.67
CA ALA A 73 -6.19 1.23 24.91
C ALA A 73 -5.31 1.07 26.16
N THR A 74 -4.21 0.33 26.07
CA THR A 74 -3.36 -0.02 27.23
C THR A 74 -2.12 0.84 27.36
N GLY A 75 -1.73 1.58 26.30
CA GLY A 75 -0.43 2.26 26.23
C GLY A 75 0.78 1.33 26.13
N GLN A 76 0.56 0.02 25.99
CA GLN A 76 1.63 -0.98 25.85
C GLN A 76 1.99 -1.14 24.37
N PRO A 77 3.29 -1.38 24.04
CA PRO A 77 3.70 -1.62 22.67
C PRO A 77 2.94 -2.79 22.04
N ALA A 78 2.70 -2.71 20.75
CA ALA A 78 2.18 -3.84 19.98
C ALA A 78 3.21 -4.97 19.90
N ALA A 79 2.76 -6.20 19.66
CA ALA A 79 3.63 -7.35 19.42
C ALA A 79 4.57 -7.08 18.23
N ASP A 80 5.76 -7.67 18.25
CA ASP A 80 6.83 -7.40 17.28
C ASP A 80 6.38 -7.55 15.83
N ALA A 81 5.67 -8.62 15.50
CA ALA A 81 5.13 -8.87 14.16
C ALA A 81 4.11 -7.81 13.70
N VAL A 82 3.34 -7.24 14.62
CA VAL A 82 2.40 -6.15 14.31
C VAL A 82 3.14 -4.81 14.22
N ARG A 83 4.17 -4.60 15.06
CA ARG A 83 5.01 -3.39 14.97
C ARG A 83 5.67 -3.26 13.60
N GLU A 84 6.17 -4.35 13.03
CA GLU A 84 6.72 -4.37 11.67
C GLU A 84 5.72 -3.79 10.66
N ILE A 85 4.47 -4.22 10.71
CA ILE A 85 3.41 -3.76 9.80
C ILE A 85 3.10 -2.27 10.05
N LEU A 86 2.95 -1.85 11.30
CA LEU A 86 2.65 -0.47 11.66
C LEU A 86 3.80 0.49 11.28
N GLN A 87 5.05 0.04 11.34
CA GLN A 87 6.21 0.81 10.90
C GLN A 87 6.24 0.98 9.38
N LEU A 88 5.84 -0.03 8.61
CA LEU A 88 5.69 0.09 7.16
C LEU A 88 4.56 1.07 6.77
N GLU A 89 3.45 1.07 7.51
CA GLU A 89 2.40 2.08 7.34
C GLU A 89 2.95 3.48 7.63
N GLN A 90 3.66 3.65 8.74
CA GLN A 90 4.28 4.93 9.10
C GLN A 90 5.28 5.41 8.04
N ALA A 91 6.09 4.51 7.47
CA ALA A 91 7.01 4.85 6.40
C ALA A 91 6.28 5.29 5.13
N THR A 92 5.13 4.67 4.81
CA THR A 92 4.30 5.05 3.66
C THR A 92 3.62 6.41 3.91
N ASP A 93 3.07 6.64 5.11
CA ASP A 93 2.48 7.93 5.49
C ASP A 93 3.51 9.07 5.41
N TYR A 94 4.73 8.81 5.89
CA TYR A 94 5.84 9.75 5.80
C TYR A 94 6.18 10.12 4.35
N MET A 95 6.27 9.13 3.46
CA MET A 95 6.49 9.39 2.02
C MET A 95 5.34 10.20 1.40
N ASP A 96 4.11 9.89 1.75
CA ASP A 96 2.93 10.63 1.27
C ASP A 96 2.94 12.08 1.76
N GLU A 97 3.40 12.35 2.98
CA GLU A 97 3.56 13.71 3.50
C GLU A 97 4.65 14.48 2.77
N LEU A 98 5.76 13.83 2.48
CA LEU A 98 6.83 14.45 1.68
C LEU A 98 6.37 14.73 0.25
N ALA A 99 5.71 13.76 -0.39
CA ALA A 99 5.19 13.91 -1.75
C ALA A 99 4.12 15.01 -1.88
N ALA A 100 3.35 15.28 -0.81
CA ALA A 100 2.40 16.39 -0.78
C ALA A 100 3.07 17.78 -0.86
N ARG A 101 4.37 17.87 -0.57
CA ARG A 101 5.18 19.10 -0.66
C ARG A 101 5.82 19.30 -2.04
N GLY A 102 5.74 18.29 -2.91
CA GLY A 102 6.31 18.30 -4.25
C GLY A 102 6.95 16.97 -4.62
N ARG A 103 7.62 16.93 -5.78
CA ARG A 103 8.32 15.73 -6.24
C ARG A 103 9.38 15.29 -5.21
N LEU A 104 9.34 14.02 -4.84
CA LEU A 104 10.26 13.43 -3.88
C LEU A 104 11.64 13.22 -4.55
N SER A 105 12.67 13.85 -4.04
CA SER A 105 14.04 13.55 -4.45
C SER A 105 14.53 12.31 -3.68
N LEU A 106 14.95 11.29 -4.41
CA LEU A 106 15.47 10.05 -3.84
C LEU A 106 16.93 10.26 -3.47
N THR A 107 17.20 10.42 -2.18
CA THR A 107 18.53 10.69 -1.62
C THR A 107 18.97 9.56 -0.69
N HIS A 108 20.27 9.46 -0.42
CA HIS A 108 20.79 8.56 0.62
C HIS A 108 20.14 8.81 1.98
N GLY A 109 19.88 10.08 2.32
CA GLY A 109 19.17 10.45 3.54
C GLY A 109 17.80 9.83 3.61
N LEU A 110 16.98 10.00 2.57
CA LEU A 110 15.64 9.41 2.50
C LEU A 110 15.68 7.88 2.55
N ILE A 111 16.58 7.22 1.78
CA ILE A 111 16.68 5.76 1.79
C ILE A 111 17.05 5.23 3.18
N ARG A 112 17.99 5.87 3.86
CA ARG A 112 18.38 5.50 5.23
C ARG A 112 17.28 5.74 6.23
N GLU A 113 16.52 6.80 6.09
CA GLU A 113 15.38 7.11 6.95
C GLU A 113 14.24 6.10 6.76
N LEU A 114 13.91 5.73 5.50
CA LEU A 114 12.94 4.68 5.22
C LEU A 114 13.37 3.33 5.80
N HIS A 115 14.67 3.00 5.70
CA HIS A 115 15.21 1.80 6.34
C HIS A 115 15.07 1.87 7.86
N GLN A 116 15.46 2.97 8.49
CA GLN A 116 15.31 3.16 9.93
C GLN A 116 13.85 2.97 10.36
N LEU A 117 12.90 3.60 9.69
CA LEU A 117 11.47 3.45 9.97
C LEU A 117 11.01 1.99 9.84
N ALA A 118 11.51 1.25 8.86
CA ALA A 118 11.07 -0.12 8.57
C ALA A 118 11.62 -1.18 9.53
N VAL A 119 12.75 -0.91 10.24
CA VAL A 119 13.46 -1.96 10.99
C VAL A 119 13.77 -1.62 12.44
N GLN A 120 13.60 -0.36 12.86
CA GLN A 120 14.04 0.09 14.17
C GLN A 120 13.32 -0.63 15.30
N GLY A 121 14.08 -1.22 16.22
CA GLY A 121 13.55 -1.81 17.45
C GLY A 121 12.72 -3.08 17.26
N LEU A 122 12.73 -3.68 16.07
CA LEU A 122 12.17 -5.01 15.83
C LEU A 122 13.17 -6.07 16.30
N GLU A 123 12.64 -7.13 16.93
CA GLU A 123 13.45 -8.22 17.47
C GLU A 123 13.80 -9.23 16.36
N ARG A 124 12.83 -9.57 15.53
CA ARG A 124 12.98 -10.60 14.50
C ARG A 124 13.46 -10.03 13.17
N GLU A 125 12.85 -8.96 12.71
CA GLU A 125 13.07 -8.36 11.38
C GLU A 125 13.79 -7.00 11.49
N GLY A 126 14.47 -6.77 12.62
CA GLY A 126 15.24 -5.55 12.87
C GLY A 126 16.62 -5.56 12.21
N ASP A 127 17.32 -4.45 12.40
CA ASP A 127 18.71 -4.27 12.03
C ASP A 127 19.45 -3.66 13.24
N GLU A 128 20.69 -4.08 13.49
CA GLU A 128 21.51 -3.53 14.58
C GLU A 128 21.92 -2.08 14.33
N HIS A 129 21.95 -1.66 13.05
CA HIS A 129 22.35 -0.33 12.64
C HIS A 129 21.28 0.33 11.74
N PRO A 130 20.05 0.62 12.28
CA PRO A 130 18.97 1.22 11.50
C PRO A 130 19.42 2.51 10.81
N GLY A 131 19.15 2.63 9.52
CA GLY A 131 19.53 3.79 8.73
C GLY A 131 20.98 3.82 8.24
N SER A 132 21.75 2.75 8.44
CA SER A 132 23.16 2.67 8.02
C SER A 132 23.36 1.62 6.93
N TYR A 133 24.08 1.95 5.87
CA TYR A 133 24.52 0.95 4.90
C TYR A 133 25.46 -0.05 5.57
N ARG A 134 25.38 -1.31 5.15
CA ARG A 134 26.19 -2.38 5.67
C ARG A 134 27.69 -2.17 5.46
N THR A 135 28.45 -2.57 6.44
CA THR A 135 29.92 -2.58 6.40
C THR A 135 30.49 -4.01 6.35
N ILE A 136 29.60 -5.02 6.35
CA ILE A 136 29.92 -6.44 6.32
C ILE A 136 29.34 -7.10 5.07
N PRO A 137 29.93 -8.20 4.58
CA PRO A 137 29.31 -9.04 3.56
C PRO A 137 27.99 -9.62 4.07
N VAL A 138 27.00 -9.73 3.16
CA VAL A 138 25.70 -10.36 3.43
C VAL A 138 25.37 -11.36 2.34
N GLY A 139 24.54 -12.34 2.64
CA GLY A 139 23.91 -13.23 1.68
C GLY A 139 22.41 -12.99 1.61
N ILE A 140 21.79 -13.38 0.51
CA ILE A 140 20.34 -13.33 0.35
C ILE A 140 19.82 -14.77 0.50
N ALA A 141 18.96 -14.99 1.50
CA ALA A 141 18.42 -16.32 1.77
C ALA A 141 17.67 -16.87 0.53
N GLY A 142 18.06 -18.07 0.09
CA GLY A 142 17.44 -18.74 -1.06
C GLY A 142 17.88 -18.23 -2.43
N ALA A 143 18.74 -17.20 -2.53
CA ALA A 143 19.26 -16.68 -3.79
C ALA A 143 20.68 -17.18 -4.05
N SER A 144 21.01 -17.39 -5.35
CA SER A 144 22.37 -17.65 -5.81
C SER A 144 23.21 -16.38 -5.99
N HIS A 145 22.55 -15.23 -6.06
CA HIS A 145 23.20 -13.94 -6.18
C HIS A 145 23.99 -13.59 -4.92
N VAL A 146 25.22 -13.15 -5.10
CA VAL A 146 26.08 -12.63 -4.03
C VAL A 146 26.14 -11.12 -4.17
N PRO A 147 25.60 -10.36 -3.19
CA PRO A 147 25.65 -8.90 -3.23
C PRO A 147 27.07 -8.35 -3.31
N PRO A 148 27.27 -7.16 -3.89
CA PRO A 148 28.59 -6.52 -4.00
C PRO A 148 29.32 -6.41 -2.65
N ALA A 149 30.64 -6.27 -2.71
CA ALA A 149 31.44 -6.06 -1.51
C ALA A 149 30.98 -4.80 -0.73
N PRO A 150 31.05 -4.79 0.61
CA PRO A 150 30.58 -3.64 1.41
C PRO A 150 31.19 -2.30 0.99
N GLY A 151 32.47 -2.30 0.58
CA GLY A 151 33.17 -1.10 0.14
C GLY A 151 32.64 -0.46 -1.15
N SER A 152 31.88 -1.19 -1.97
CA SER A 152 31.26 -0.64 -3.19
C SER A 152 29.83 -0.13 -2.98
N VAL A 153 29.18 -0.48 -1.87
CA VAL A 153 27.76 -0.17 -1.64
C VAL A 153 27.45 1.32 -1.81
N GLN A 154 28.28 2.20 -1.30
CA GLN A 154 28.07 3.64 -1.43
C GLN A 154 28.08 4.06 -2.92
N ALA A 155 29.10 3.64 -3.68
CA ALA A 155 29.23 3.99 -5.10
C ALA A 155 28.12 3.37 -5.97
N ASP A 156 27.69 2.13 -5.66
CA ASP A 156 26.59 1.47 -6.33
C ASP A 156 25.26 2.19 -6.06
N MET A 157 25.05 2.66 -4.83
CA MET A 157 23.88 3.45 -4.46
C MET A 157 23.92 4.86 -5.06
N ASP A 158 25.09 5.50 -5.19
CA ASP A 158 25.25 6.78 -5.91
C ASP A 158 24.73 6.63 -7.34
N GLN A 159 25.18 5.61 -8.07
CA GLN A 159 24.74 5.33 -9.44
C GLN A 159 23.25 4.99 -9.53
N LEU A 160 22.72 4.26 -8.56
CA LEU A 160 21.30 3.91 -8.50
C LEU A 160 20.44 5.16 -8.34
N LEU A 161 20.79 6.03 -7.38
CA LEU A 161 20.02 7.23 -7.06
C LEU A 161 20.12 8.28 -8.17
N GLU A 162 21.29 8.40 -8.83
CA GLU A 162 21.42 9.22 -10.04
C GLU A 162 20.46 8.75 -11.13
N PHE A 163 20.41 7.44 -11.41
CA PHE A 163 19.49 6.87 -12.40
C PHE A 163 18.03 7.04 -11.99
N ALA A 164 17.69 6.81 -10.72
CA ALA A 164 16.33 6.91 -10.19
C ALA A 164 15.74 8.33 -10.23
N ASN A 165 16.60 9.36 -10.06
CA ASN A 165 16.20 10.77 -10.12
C ASN A 165 16.22 11.36 -11.53
N LYS A 166 16.80 10.66 -12.51
CA LYS A 166 16.86 11.14 -13.89
C LYS A 166 15.47 11.31 -14.46
N GLU A 167 15.21 12.46 -15.06
CA GLU A 167 13.99 12.65 -15.84
C GLU A 167 14.05 11.82 -17.12
N VAL A 168 13.01 11.04 -17.35
CA VAL A 168 12.90 10.17 -18.51
C VAL A 168 11.54 10.38 -19.19
N PRO A 169 11.46 10.16 -20.52
CA PRO A 169 10.19 10.19 -21.23
C PRO A 169 9.18 9.20 -20.66
N ALA A 170 7.88 9.47 -20.83
CA ALA A 170 6.78 8.69 -20.24
C ALA A 170 6.90 7.18 -20.49
N GLN A 171 7.28 6.78 -21.70
CA GLN A 171 7.45 5.37 -22.08
C GLN A 171 8.58 4.64 -21.31
N HIS A 172 9.50 5.36 -20.67
CA HIS A 172 10.58 4.79 -19.88
C HIS A 172 10.32 4.83 -18.37
N GLN A 173 9.28 5.53 -17.89
CA GLN A 173 9.09 5.75 -16.46
C GLN A 173 8.84 4.45 -15.68
N LEU A 174 7.96 3.59 -16.16
CA LEU A 174 7.71 2.29 -15.50
C LEU A 174 8.89 1.34 -15.64
N LEU A 175 9.59 1.37 -16.78
CA LEU A 175 10.85 0.63 -16.94
C LEU A 175 11.90 1.10 -15.92
N GLN A 176 12.08 2.42 -15.75
CA GLN A 176 12.99 2.98 -14.75
C GLN A 176 12.66 2.46 -13.34
N ILE A 177 11.38 2.45 -12.98
CA ILE A 177 10.91 1.98 -11.68
C ILE A 177 11.26 0.49 -11.48
N ALA A 178 10.97 -0.35 -12.46
CA ALA A 178 11.29 -1.78 -12.40
C ALA A 178 12.79 -2.03 -12.28
N LEU A 179 13.60 -1.31 -13.07
CA LEU A 179 15.06 -1.41 -13.04
C LEU A 179 15.65 -0.96 -11.70
N VAL A 180 15.14 0.12 -11.12
CA VAL A 180 15.59 0.63 -9.81
C VAL A 180 15.25 -0.37 -8.71
N HIS A 181 14.06 -0.97 -8.74
CA HIS A 181 13.69 -2.01 -7.76
C HIS A 181 14.68 -3.18 -7.79
N HIS A 182 14.90 -3.78 -8.96
CA HIS A 182 15.84 -4.90 -9.10
C HIS A 182 17.24 -4.51 -8.65
N ARG A 183 17.76 -3.38 -9.15
CA ARG A 183 19.13 -2.96 -8.82
C ARG A 183 19.31 -2.69 -7.34
N PHE A 184 18.31 -2.13 -6.65
CA PHE A 184 18.36 -1.93 -5.20
C PHE A 184 18.46 -3.28 -4.46
N VAL A 185 17.61 -4.25 -4.82
CA VAL A 185 17.65 -5.60 -4.24
C VAL A 185 18.98 -6.29 -4.56
N TRP A 186 19.51 -6.12 -5.76
CA TRP A 186 20.81 -6.64 -6.20
C TRP A 186 21.98 -6.08 -5.41
N ILE A 187 22.03 -4.75 -5.16
CA ILE A 187 23.05 -4.08 -4.32
C ILE A 187 22.94 -4.56 -2.87
N HIS A 188 21.73 -4.76 -2.39
CA HIS A 188 21.44 -5.19 -1.01
C HIS A 188 22.14 -4.32 0.03
N PRO A 189 21.85 -2.99 0.08
CA PRO A 189 22.68 -2.02 0.78
C PRO A 189 22.65 -2.11 2.30
N PHE A 190 21.72 -2.85 2.91
CA PHE A 190 21.55 -3.00 4.36
C PHE A 190 21.81 -4.42 4.81
N ALA A 191 22.00 -4.62 6.13
CA ALA A 191 22.15 -5.95 6.70
C ALA A 191 20.82 -6.72 6.72
N ASN A 192 19.69 -6.04 6.95
CA ASN A 192 18.33 -6.56 6.85
C ASN A 192 17.40 -5.48 6.25
N GLY A 193 16.12 -5.82 5.99
CA GLY A 193 15.08 -4.88 5.55
C GLY A 193 15.17 -4.41 4.08
N ASN A 194 16.08 -4.94 3.28
CA ASN A 194 16.26 -4.52 1.88
C ASN A 194 14.99 -4.71 1.04
N GLY A 195 14.27 -5.83 1.19
CA GLY A 195 13.02 -6.07 0.48
C GLY A 195 11.93 -5.04 0.84
N ARG A 196 11.78 -4.71 2.12
CA ARG A 196 10.83 -3.70 2.60
C ARG A 196 11.15 -2.32 2.02
N VAL A 197 12.42 -1.90 2.08
CA VAL A 197 12.85 -0.60 1.54
C VAL A 197 12.73 -0.55 0.02
N SER A 198 13.04 -1.63 -0.71
CA SER A 198 12.87 -1.66 -2.18
C SER A 198 11.41 -1.45 -2.61
N ARG A 199 10.45 -2.03 -1.87
CA ARG A 199 9.01 -1.84 -2.12
C ARG A 199 8.55 -0.42 -1.78
N LEU A 200 9.04 0.16 -0.69
CA LEU A 200 8.80 1.57 -0.35
C LEU A 200 9.37 2.51 -1.41
N LEU A 201 10.60 2.25 -1.90
CA LEU A 201 11.23 3.02 -2.97
C LEU A 201 10.42 2.94 -4.28
N THR A 202 9.93 1.75 -4.63
CA THR A 202 9.07 1.54 -5.81
C THR A 202 7.78 2.36 -5.69
N TYR A 203 7.14 2.34 -4.53
CA TYR A 203 5.95 3.16 -4.25
C TYR A 203 6.26 4.66 -4.39
N ALA A 204 7.37 5.15 -3.84
CA ALA A 204 7.79 6.54 -3.96
C ALA A 204 7.99 6.97 -5.42
N MET A 205 8.58 6.10 -6.24
CA MET A 205 8.79 6.38 -7.66
C MET A 205 7.47 6.39 -8.44
N LEU A 206 6.54 5.46 -8.17
CA LEU A 206 5.20 5.46 -8.76
C LEU A 206 4.44 6.73 -8.40
N ASN A 207 4.57 7.21 -7.15
CA ASN A 207 3.97 8.46 -6.70
C ASN A 207 4.55 9.66 -7.47
N ASN A 208 5.87 9.75 -7.60
CA ASN A 208 6.55 10.80 -8.37
C ASN A 208 6.11 10.88 -9.83
N GLN A 209 5.76 9.75 -10.41
CA GLN A 209 5.31 9.67 -11.81
C GLN A 209 3.79 9.83 -11.98
N GLY A 210 3.04 9.96 -10.87
CA GLY A 210 1.60 10.17 -10.88
C GLY A 210 0.76 8.92 -11.12
N TYR A 211 1.33 7.74 -10.88
CA TYR A 211 0.60 6.46 -10.89
C TYR A 211 -0.06 6.15 -9.55
N THR A 212 0.31 6.85 -8.49
CA THR A 212 -0.37 6.85 -7.20
C THR A 212 -0.50 8.29 -6.72
N SER A 213 -1.50 8.61 -5.94
CA SER A 213 -1.61 9.91 -5.27
C SER A 213 -2.49 9.78 -4.04
N ARG A 214 -2.31 10.70 -3.06
CA ARG A 214 -3.19 10.77 -1.87
C ARG A 214 -4.67 10.92 -2.23
N SER A 215 -4.92 11.46 -3.38
CA SER A 215 -6.25 11.79 -3.88
C SER A 215 -6.79 10.76 -4.88
N ALA A 216 -6.01 9.77 -5.29
CA ALA A 216 -6.48 8.73 -6.19
C ALA A 216 -7.30 7.68 -5.43
N ALA A 217 -8.53 7.44 -5.82
CA ALA A 217 -9.37 6.36 -5.29
C ALA A 217 -8.78 4.96 -5.58
N ARG A 218 -7.79 4.87 -6.47
CA ARG A 218 -7.12 3.62 -6.90
C ARG A 218 -5.61 3.80 -6.84
N PRO A 219 -4.92 3.39 -5.78
CA PRO A 219 -3.47 3.32 -5.78
C PRO A 219 -2.99 2.10 -6.57
N LEU A 220 -2.08 2.30 -7.53
CA LEU A 220 -1.26 1.20 -8.01
C LEU A 220 -0.43 0.66 -6.86
N ASN A 221 -0.50 -0.65 -6.65
CA ASN A 221 0.17 -1.29 -5.52
C ASN A 221 1.27 -2.24 -6.03
N PRO A 222 2.54 -1.81 -6.07
CA PRO A 222 3.62 -2.68 -6.51
C PRO A 222 3.79 -3.90 -5.59
N THR A 223 3.47 -3.77 -4.30
CA THR A 223 3.56 -4.88 -3.35
C THR A 223 2.55 -5.98 -3.67
N ALA A 224 1.38 -5.63 -4.24
CA ALA A 224 0.42 -6.62 -4.71
C ALA A 224 0.97 -7.48 -5.84
N VAL A 225 1.79 -6.91 -6.73
CA VAL A 225 2.50 -7.66 -7.79
C VAL A 225 3.45 -8.68 -7.18
N PHE A 226 4.32 -8.23 -6.26
CA PHE A 226 5.35 -9.07 -5.65
C PHE A 226 4.78 -10.11 -4.67
N GLY A 227 3.63 -9.83 -4.07
CA GLY A 227 2.90 -10.72 -3.18
C GLY A 227 1.90 -11.63 -3.87
N ALA A 228 1.58 -11.41 -5.15
CA ALA A 228 0.64 -12.26 -5.88
C ALA A 228 1.15 -13.70 -6.00
N ASP A 229 2.43 -13.85 -6.34
CA ASP A 229 3.18 -15.10 -6.34
C ASP A 229 4.62 -14.84 -5.89
N ARG A 230 4.91 -15.17 -4.63
CA ARG A 230 6.23 -14.95 -4.01
C ARG A 230 7.34 -15.70 -4.75
N GLN A 231 7.08 -16.93 -5.21
CA GLN A 231 8.09 -17.70 -5.91
C GLN A 231 8.40 -17.08 -7.27
N SER A 232 7.38 -16.73 -8.03
CA SER A 232 7.53 -16.05 -9.33
C SER A 232 8.28 -14.72 -9.19
N TYR A 233 8.04 -13.96 -8.11
CA TYR A 233 8.79 -12.74 -7.82
C TYR A 233 10.29 -12.99 -7.67
N TYR A 234 10.67 -14.00 -6.87
CA TYR A 234 12.09 -14.34 -6.67
C TYR A 234 12.73 -14.94 -7.93
N ASP A 235 12.00 -15.74 -8.69
CA ASP A 235 12.50 -16.34 -9.94
C ASP A 235 12.81 -15.25 -10.99
N HIS A 236 11.93 -14.22 -11.12
CA HIS A 236 12.17 -13.11 -12.03
C HIS A 236 13.32 -12.19 -11.56
N LEU A 237 13.46 -11.97 -10.24
CA LEU A 237 14.63 -11.28 -9.69
C LEU A 237 15.93 -12.03 -10.07
N ALA A 238 15.98 -13.34 -9.77
CA ALA A 238 17.14 -14.17 -10.06
C ALA A 238 17.47 -14.22 -11.56
N GLY A 239 16.45 -14.26 -12.41
CA GLY A 239 16.62 -14.21 -13.87
C GLY A 239 17.28 -12.92 -14.37
N ALA A 240 17.09 -11.81 -13.65
CA ALA A 240 17.70 -10.52 -13.98
C ALA A 240 19.06 -10.28 -13.32
N ASP A 241 19.53 -11.13 -12.41
CA ASP A 241 20.75 -10.93 -11.63
C ASP A 241 22.04 -10.92 -12.50
N SER A 242 22.01 -11.60 -13.64
CA SER A 242 23.09 -11.55 -14.63
C SER A 242 23.21 -10.18 -15.32
N LEU A 243 22.19 -9.30 -15.16
CA LEU A 243 22.09 -7.99 -15.80
C LEU A 243 22.10 -8.06 -17.34
N SER A 244 21.79 -9.23 -17.92
CA SER A 244 21.62 -9.34 -19.37
C SER A 244 20.39 -8.55 -19.83
N PRO A 245 20.38 -8.01 -21.05
CA PRO A 245 19.23 -7.26 -21.58
C PRO A 245 17.94 -8.09 -21.53
N GLU A 246 18.00 -9.38 -21.83
CA GLU A 246 16.87 -10.31 -21.85
C GLU A 246 16.30 -10.52 -20.42
N GLY A 247 17.16 -10.79 -19.44
CA GLY A 247 16.75 -11.01 -18.05
C GLY A 247 16.15 -9.75 -17.45
N VAL A 248 16.76 -8.60 -17.68
CA VAL A 248 16.28 -7.30 -17.24
C VAL A 248 14.94 -6.94 -17.90
N LEU A 249 14.76 -7.25 -19.18
CA LEU A 249 13.50 -7.03 -19.90
C LEU A 249 12.38 -7.96 -19.39
N ALA A 250 12.70 -9.22 -19.13
CA ALA A 250 11.75 -10.18 -18.54
C ALA A 250 11.27 -9.72 -17.16
N TRP A 251 12.18 -9.25 -16.31
CA TRP A 251 11.84 -8.64 -15.03
C TRP A 251 10.93 -7.42 -15.19
N ALA A 252 11.28 -6.48 -16.07
CA ALA A 252 10.47 -5.30 -16.31
C ALA A 252 9.06 -5.68 -16.82
N GLY A 253 8.97 -6.66 -17.71
CA GLY A 253 7.72 -7.22 -18.21
C GLY A 253 6.85 -7.79 -17.08
N TYR A 254 7.44 -8.59 -16.19
CA TYR A 254 6.76 -9.14 -15.02
C TYR A 254 6.17 -8.04 -14.13
N VAL A 255 6.95 -7.00 -13.80
CA VAL A 255 6.49 -5.91 -12.95
C VAL A 255 5.36 -5.12 -13.62
N ILE A 256 5.52 -4.74 -14.88
CA ILE A 256 4.57 -3.89 -15.61
C ILE A 256 3.27 -4.65 -15.88
N HIS A 257 3.36 -5.91 -16.29
CA HIS A 257 2.19 -6.77 -16.45
C HIS A 257 1.42 -6.94 -15.13
N GLY A 258 2.13 -7.24 -14.04
CA GLY A 258 1.54 -7.36 -12.71
C GLY A 258 0.85 -6.07 -12.23
N LEU A 259 1.43 -4.90 -12.51
CA LEU A 259 0.78 -3.61 -12.20
C LEU A 259 -0.51 -3.42 -12.99
N LYS A 260 -0.53 -3.81 -14.27
CA LYS A 260 -1.73 -3.76 -15.11
C LYS A 260 -2.80 -4.72 -14.60
N ASP A 261 -2.44 -5.95 -14.24
CA ASP A 261 -3.38 -6.94 -13.71
C ASP A 261 -3.96 -6.53 -12.36
N ASP A 262 -3.15 -5.96 -11.46
CA ASP A 262 -3.64 -5.41 -10.19
C ASP A 262 -4.62 -4.26 -10.43
N MET A 263 -4.31 -3.38 -11.39
CA MET A 263 -5.19 -2.28 -11.77
C MET A 263 -6.54 -2.77 -12.31
N ASP A 264 -6.54 -3.76 -13.20
CA ASP A 264 -7.77 -4.34 -13.75
C ASP A 264 -8.63 -4.98 -12.65
N ARG A 265 -7.99 -5.67 -11.70
CA ARG A 265 -8.64 -6.30 -10.55
C ARG A 265 -9.40 -5.28 -9.70
N VAL A 266 -8.79 -4.15 -9.40
CA VAL A 266 -9.39 -3.11 -8.54
C VAL A 266 -10.19 -2.04 -9.32
N SER A 267 -10.29 -2.16 -10.63
CA SER A 267 -10.90 -1.13 -11.49
C SER A 267 -12.34 -0.77 -11.10
N ARG A 268 -13.16 -1.74 -10.68
CA ARG A 268 -14.53 -1.53 -10.23
C ARG A 268 -14.65 -0.69 -8.96
N LEU A 269 -13.59 -0.63 -8.14
CA LEU A 269 -13.56 0.18 -6.91
C LEU A 269 -13.47 1.69 -7.17
N ALA A 270 -13.43 2.11 -8.42
CA ALA A 270 -13.59 3.52 -8.78
C ALA A 270 -15.02 4.03 -8.67
N ALA A 271 -16.01 3.15 -8.73
CA ALA A 271 -17.40 3.54 -8.70
C ALA A 271 -17.90 3.61 -7.24
N PRO A 272 -18.23 4.80 -6.69
CA PRO A 272 -18.69 4.96 -5.30
C PRO A 272 -19.92 4.08 -4.99
N ARG A 273 -20.80 3.92 -5.98
CA ARG A 273 -21.97 3.05 -5.85
C ARG A 273 -21.57 1.59 -5.68
N PHE A 274 -20.57 1.11 -6.42
CA PHE A 274 -20.07 -0.25 -6.26
C PHE A 274 -19.47 -0.46 -4.86
N ILE A 275 -18.67 0.52 -4.36
CA ILE A 275 -18.11 0.43 -3.02
C ILE A 275 -19.23 0.36 -1.97
N SER A 276 -20.23 1.23 -2.06
CA SER A 276 -21.32 1.27 -1.06
C SER A 276 -22.23 0.04 -1.10
N GLU A 277 -22.61 -0.45 -2.29
CA GLU A 277 -23.59 -1.53 -2.45
C GLU A 277 -22.95 -2.92 -2.42
N GLU A 278 -21.77 -3.09 -3.05
CA GLU A 278 -21.15 -4.41 -3.20
C GLU A 278 -20.06 -4.70 -2.16
N VAL A 279 -19.47 -3.67 -1.55
CA VAL A 279 -18.41 -3.85 -0.55
C VAL A 279 -18.96 -3.54 0.86
N VAL A 280 -19.37 -2.29 1.11
CA VAL A 280 -19.76 -1.84 2.46
C VAL A 280 -21.06 -2.54 2.89
N GLY A 281 -22.06 -2.58 2.04
CA GLY A 281 -23.36 -3.18 2.35
C GLY A 281 -23.25 -4.62 2.88
N PRO A 282 -22.72 -5.56 2.11
CA PRO A 282 -22.54 -6.94 2.57
C PRO A 282 -21.66 -7.07 3.81
N SER A 283 -20.64 -6.19 3.96
CA SER A 283 -19.76 -6.19 5.14
C SER A 283 -20.48 -5.77 6.40
N VAL A 284 -21.35 -4.77 6.32
CA VAL A 284 -22.20 -4.32 7.43
C VAL A 284 -23.18 -5.41 7.83
N ASN A 285 -23.82 -6.09 6.85
CA ASN A 285 -24.71 -7.22 7.13
C ASN A 285 -23.99 -8.37 7.84
N ALA A 286 -22.77 -8.69 7.42
CA ALA A 286 -21.96 -9.71 8.06
C ALA A 286 -21.58 -9.33 9.50
N ALA A 287 -21.21 -8.07 9.75
CA ALA A 287 -20.88 -7.58 11.09
C ALA A 287 -22.12 -7.54 12.01
N LEU A 288 -23.28 -7.18 11.47
CA LEU A 288 -24.55 -7.21 12.20
C LEU A 288 -24.93 -8.66 12.57
N ALA A 289 -24.86 -9.59 11.63
CA ALA A 289 -25.12 -11.00 11.86
C ALA A 289 -24.16 -11.64 12.89
N ALA A 290 -22.92 -11.14 12.96
CA ALA A 290 -21.94 -11.53 13.97
C ALA A 290 -22.18 -10.89 15.36
N GLY A 291 -23.17 -10.01 15.49
CA GLY A 291 -23.46 -9.28 16.75
C GLY A 291 -22.42 -8.21 17.09
N GLU A 292 -21.61 -7.78 16.12
CA GLU A 292 -20.53 -6.79 16.29
C GLU A 292 -21.01 -5.36 16.03
N LEU A 293 -22.18 -5.20 15.43
CA LEU A 293 -22.90 -3.95 15.23
C LEU A 293 -24.33 -4.07 15.79
N THR A 294 -24.86 -2.97 16.25
CA THR A 294 -26.28 -2.80 16.50
C THR A 294 -27.01 -2.45 15.19
N GLU A 295 -28.33 -2.71 15.11
CA GLU A 295 -29.16 -2.32 13.96
C GLU A 295 -29.02 -0.81 13.65
N THR A 296 -29.05 0.05 14.67
CA THR A 296 -28.89 1.50 14.48
C THR A 296 -27.51 1.87 13.90
N GLU A 297 -26.44 1.21 14.32
CA GLU A 297 -25.09 1.46 13.76
C GLU A 297 -25.04 1.01 12.31
N ALA A 298 -25.60 -0.16 11.99
CA ALA A 298 -25.71 -0.66 10.62
C ALA A 298 -26.46 0.33 9.71
N ASP A 299 -27.64 0.78 10.14
CA ASP A 299 -28.46 1.73 9.39
C ASP A 299 -27.76 3.07 9.17
N VAL A 300 -27.04 3.58 10.17
CA VAL A 300 -26.23 4.80 10.04
C VAL A 300 -25.09 4.61 9.03
N ILE A 301 -24.37 3.48 9.10
CA ILE A 301 -23.28 3.19 8.16
C ILE A 301 -23.82 3.09 6.73
N TYR A 302 -24.96 2.42 6.52
CA TYR A 302 -25.63 2.37 5.21
C TYR A 302 -26.00 3.75 4.68
N ALA A 303 -26.64 4.57 5.52
CA ALA A 303 -27.08 5.90 5.12
C ALA A 303 -25.89 6.80 4.74
N VAL A 304 -24.80 6.76 5.54
CA VAL A 304 -23.59 7.53 5.27
C VAL A 304 -22.85 7.02 4.04
N ALA A 305 -22.71 5.69 3.88
CA ALA A 305 -22.02 5.10 2.71
C ALA A 305 -22.71 5.44 1.39
N ARG A 306 -24.03 5.41 1.35
CA ARG A 306 -24.81 5.75 0.13
C ARG A 306 -24.72 7.22 -0.26
N GLN A 307 -24.56 8.11 0.72
CA GLN A 307 -24.42 9.56 0.51
C GLN A 307 -22.94 9.98 0.32
N GLY A 308 -21.99 9.05 0.54
CA GLY A 308 -20.56 9.32 0.63
C GLY A 308 -20.17 10.10 1.90
N LYS A 309 -20.99 11.06 2.31
CA LYS A 309 -20.85 11.86 3.55
C LYS A 309 -22.21 12.34 4.01
N ALA A 310 -22.44 12.43 5.33
CA ALA A 310 -23.69 12.92 5.91
C ALA A 310 -23.45 13.86 7.10
N LYS A 311 -24.39 14.79 7.32
CA LYS A 311 -24.48 15.59 8.55
C LYS A 311 -25.39 14.89 9.55
N ALA A 312 -25.33 15.28 10.82
CA ALA A 312 -26.22 14.75 11.84
C ALA A 312 -27.72 14.97 11.51
N GLY A 313 -28.07 16.07 10.84
CA GLY A 313 -29.43 16.35 10.37
C GLY A 313 -29.91 15.35 9.31
N ASP A 314 -29.04 14.97 8.39
CA ASP A 314 -29.38 14.04 7.29
C ASP A 314 -29.71 12.61 7.77
N LEU A 315 -29.44 12.33 9.06
CA LEU A 315 -29.62 11.02 9.70
C LEU A 315 -30.82 11.00 10.69
N GLU A 316 -31.74 11.97 10.62
CA GLU A 316 -32.88 12.04 11.55
C GLU A 316 -33.88 10.90 11.37
N ASP A 317 -34.00 10.37 10.18
CA ASP A 317 -34.83 9.21 9.89
C ASP A 317 -34.24 7.90 10.40
N VAL A 318 -32.92 7.84 10.51
CA VAL A 318 -32.17 6.67 10.99
C VAL A 318 -31.99 6.71 12.50
N ILE A 319 -31.56 7.85 13.04
CA ILE A 319 -31.40 8.04 14.48
C ILE A 319 -32.57 8.87 15.02
N LYS A 320 -33.61 8.19 15.47
CA LYS A 320 -34.78 8.85 16.03
C LYS A 320 -34.46 9.53 17.37
N GLY A 321 -35.18 10.62 17.69
CA GLY A 321 -35.06 11.36 18.92
C GLY A 321 -34.48 12.77 18.73
N SER A 322 -34.03 13.37 19.84
CA SER A 322 -33.54 14.76 19.81
C SER A 322 -32.21 14.92 19.08
N PRO A 323 -31.90 16.14 18.58
CA PRO A 323 -30.59 16.45 17.99
C PRO A 323 -29.40 16.12 18.92
N SER A 324 -29.59 16.27 20.23
CA SER A 324 -28.59 15.94 21.25
C SER A 324 -28.32 14.42 21.31
N ASN A 325 -29.37 13.60 21.30
CA ASN A 325 -29.25 12.14 21.28
C ASN A 325 -28.53 11.67 19.99
N ARG A 326 -28.90 12.24 18.83
CA ARG A 326 -28.27 11.97 17.56
C ARG A 326 -26.78 12.28 17.58
N SER A 327 -26.42 13.46 18.06
CA SER A 327 -25.01 13.89 18.20
C SER A 327 -24.23 12.99 19.15
N HIS A 328 -24.85 12.53 20.25
CA HIS A 328 -24.22 11.61 21.18
C HIS A 328 -23.94 10.23 20.55
N ARG A 329 -24.90 9.67 19.81
CA ARG A 329 -24.71 8.38 19.11
C ARG A 329 -23.62 8.46 18.03
N LEU A 330 -23.63 9.52 17.22
CA LEU A 330 -22.59 9.73 16.21
C LEU A 330 -21.19 9.91 16.83
N ARG A 331 -21.09 10.60 17.98
CA ARG A 331 -19.83 10.69 18.71
C ARG A 331 -19.33 9.32 19.14
N ARG A 332 -20.17 8.46 19.69
CA ARG A 332 -19.80 7.09 20.05
C ARG A 332 -19.32 6.29 18.85
N MET A 333 -19.94 6.43 17.67
CA MET A 333 -19.51 5.78 16.45
C MET A 333 -18.16 6.31 15.94
N VAL A 334 -17.85 7.58 16.20
CA VAL A 334 -16.50 8.15 15.93
C VAL A 334 -15.48 7.58 16.93
N GLU A 335 -15.82 7.51 18.22
CA GLU A 335 -14.97 6.94 19.27
C GLU A 335 -14.68 5.44 19.04
N SER A 336 -15.64 4.69 18.51
CA SER A 336 -15.46 3.28 18.14
C SER A 336 -14.73 3.09 16.80
N GLY A 337 -14.45 4.18 16.05
CA GLY A 337 -13.80 4.17 14.76
C GLY A 337 -14.68 3.74 13.58
N LEU A 338 -16.01 3.59 13.75
CA LEU A 338 -16.94 3.26 12.67
C LEU A 338 -17.19 4.43 11.73
N LEU A 339 -17.09 5.64 12.26
CA LEU A 339 -17.21 6.87 11.50
C LEU A 339 -15.97 7.76 11.73
N GLN A 340 -15.67 8.59 10.76
CA GLN A 340 -14.72 9.70 10.91
C GLN A 340 -15.43 11.03 10.70
N LYS A 341 -14.98 12.05 11.45
CA LYS A 341 -15.43 13.42 11.27
C LYS A 341 -14.52 14.13 10.28
N MET A 342 -15.10 14.63 9.20
CA MET A 342 -14.35 15.42 8.22
C MET A 342 -13.97 16.80 8.77
N SER A 343 -12.91 17.38 8.21
CA SER A 343 -12.57 18.80 8.40
C SER A 343 -13.73 19.68 7.92
N GLY A 344 -14.27 20.57 8.79
CA GLY A 344 -15.39 21.45 8.49
C GLY A 344 -16.70 21.06 9.22
N PRO A 345 -17.81 21.77 8.99
CA PRO A 345 -18.99 21.68 9.84
C PRO A 345 -19.72 20.33 9.72
N GLY A 346 -19.48 19.48 10.76
CA GLY A 346 -20.39 18.41 11.16
C GLY A 346 -20.66 17.29 10.15
N ARG A 347 -19.71 16.98 9.24
CA ARG A 347 -19.87 15.86 8.29
C ARG A 347 -19.15 14.61 8.77
N TYR A 348 -19.78 13.46 8.55
CA TYR A 348 -19.30 12.14 8.88
C TYR A 348 -19.12 11.30 7.63
N VAL A 349 -18.09 10.45 7.61
CA VAL A 349 -17.83 9.43 6.59
C VAL A 349 -17.69 8.07 7.27
N VAL A 350 -18.00 7.00 6.58
CA VAL A 350 -17.75 5.63 7.06
C VAL A 350 -16.25 5.38 7.09
N SER A 351 -15.73 4.83 8.19
CA SER A 351 -14.36 4.34 8.22
C SER A 351 -14.31 2.84 7.93
N LEU A 352 -13.41 2.44 7.04
CA LEU A 352 -13.25 1.05 6.60
C LEU A 352 -12.03 0.36 7.21
N TYR A 353 -11.17 1.10 7.93
CA TYR A 353 -9.92 0.59 8.44
C TYR A 353 -9.77 0.80 9.95
N ARG A 354 -9.14 -0.18 10.63
CA ARG A 354 -8.88 -0.21 12.09
C ARG A 354 -10.11 -0.22 12.99
N ASN A 355 -11.19 -0.81 12.52
CA ASN A 355 -12.42 -1.02 13.29
C ASN A 355 -13.00 -2.42 13.05
N VAL A 356 -14.18 -2.70 13.62
CA VAL A 356 -14.83 -4.02 13.48
C VAL A 356 -15.24 -4.36 12.05
N LEU A 357 -15.48 -3.36 11.19
CA LEU A 357 -15.84 -3.60 9.79
C LEU A 357 -14.64 -4.09 8.96
N THR A 358 -13.42 -3.77 9.36
CA THR A 358 -12.21 -4.03 8.55
C THR A 358 -12.11 -5.48 8.10
N LYS A 359 -12.29 -6.44 9.01
CA LYS A 359 -12.22 -7.87 8.66
C LYS A 359 -13.32 -8.29 7.69
N HIS A 360 -14.53 -7.74 7.84
CA HIS A 360 -15.66 -8.04 6.95
C HIS A 360 -15.48 -7.44 5.57
N VAL A 361 -14.93 -6.23 5.49
CA VAL A 361 -14.57 -5.58 4.22
C VAL A 361 -13.46 -6.36 3.51
N VAL A 362 -12.41 -6.77 4.22
CA VAL A 362 -11.34 -7.61 3.66
C VAL A 362 -11.89 -8.94 3.16
N HIS A 363 -12.73 -9.62 3.95
CA HIS A 363 -13.39 -10.86 3.54
C HIS A 363 -14.23 -10.65 2.28
N ARG A 364 -15.01 -9.56 2.22
CA ARG A 364 -15.83 -9.25 1.04
C ARG A 364 -15.01 -8.94 -0.19
N LEU A 365 -13.93 -8.16 -0.07
CA LEU A 365 -12.99 -7.90 -1.17
C LEU A 365 -12.36 -9.19 -1.69
N ASN A 366 -12.06 -10.15 -0.78
CA ASN A 366 -11.57 -11.47 -1.17
C ASN A 366 -12.62 -12.27 -1.95
N GLN A 367 -13.89 -12.29 -1.51
CA GLN A 367 -14.98 -12.91 -2.27
C GLN A 367 -15.18 -12.33 -3.66
N LEU A 368 -14.89 -11.04 -3.84
CA LEU A 368 -14.97 -10.32 -5.12
C LEU A 368 -13.72 -10.49 -5.98
N ASP A 369 -12.75 -11.28 -5.53
CA ASP A 369 -11.43 -11.50 -6.17
C ASP A 369 -10.62 -10.21 -6.36
N MET A 370 -10.76 -9.27 -5.43
CA MET A 370 -10.10 -7.96 -5.46
C MET A 370 -8.82 -7.89 -4.63
N LEU A 371 -8.45 -8.98 -3.95
CA LEU A 371 -7.23 -9.07 -3.16
C LEU A 371 -6.25 -10.08 -3.74
N PRO A 372 -4.93 -9.79 -3.73
CA PRO A 372 -3.92 -10.75 -4.14
C PRO A 372 -3.88 -11.96 -3.19
N ALA A 373 -3.38 -13.10 -3.74
CA ALA A 373 -3.40 -14.39 -3.05
C ALA A 373 -2.75 -14.36 -1.66
N ILE A 374 -1.69 -13.58 -1.48
CA ILE A 374 -0.97 -13.46 -0.20
C ILE A 374 -1.84 -12.92 0.97
N LEU A 375 -2.95 -12.25 0.67
CA LEU A 375 -3.92 -11.77 1.67
C LEU A 375 -5.10 -12.71 1.90
N ARG A 376 -5.21 -13.78 1.13
CA ARG A 376 -6.24 -14.79 1.29
C ARG A 376 -5.83 -15.73 2.42
N ASP A 377 -6.48 -15.59 3.56
CA ASP A 377 -6.30 -16.48 4.73
C ASP A 377 -7.11 -17.75 4.57
#